data_50937a6b0f0a59ec94a3d746904ab8f9
#
_entry.id   50937a6b0f0a59ec94a3d746904ab8f9
#
_cell.length_a   1.000
_cell.length_b   1.000
_cell.length_c   1.000
_cell.angle_alpha   90.00
_cell.angle_beta   90.00
_cell.angle_gamma   90.00
#
_symmetry.space_group_name_H-M   'P 1'
#
loop_
_entity.id
_entity.type
_entity.pdbx_description
1 polymer ?
#
loop_
_entity_poly.entity_id
_entity_poly.type
_entity_poly.pdbx_seq_one_letter_code
_entity_poly.pdbx_strand_id
1 'polypeptide(L)'
;MRHKFNLSNRVARKFQNPVPVSVPKPEEKDPVPESQGPAEARPLIITSRTDTGLVRRNNQDAVIQGSGLLGIADGMGGHNGGETASAGAREGMLQALEGREPSEEALEEAISQVNQALWNRQLEDTSLSGMGTTLTVLWPAGDRMLIGHVGDSRAYLLREGHLRQVTQDHSMVADMVRRGLLTEEQASTHPMRNYITRAVGTEPTIQADILSLERQAGDQWLVCSDGLHGLLSREDLERLMVETNLEEAADEMLRLALDRGGRDNISLILAREDQAGEVAE
;
A
#
# COMPACT_ATOMS: atom_id res chain seq x y z
N MET A 1 35.07 -26.64 -61.75
CA MET A 1 36.04 -25.63 -61.30
C MET A 1 35.65 -25.21 -59.87
N ARG A 2 36.48 -25.58 -58.92
CA ARG A 2 36.27 -25.32 -57.51
C ARG A 2 37.07 -24.07 -57.17
N HIS A 3 36.43 -23.01 -56.68
CA HIS A 3 37.14 -21.90 -56.05
C HIS A 3 36.95 -21.95 -54.53
N LYS A 4 38.05 -22.24 -53.84
CA LYS A 4 38.22 -22.13 -52.40
C LYS A 4 38.45 -20.65 -52.08
N PHE A 5 37.62 -20.07 -51.22
CA PHE A 5 37.93 -18.81 -50.55
C PHE A 5 38.49 -19.11 -49.14
N ASN A 6 39.71 -18.64 -48.97
CA ASN A 6 40.48 -18.75 -47.75
C ASN A 6 40.20 -17.48 -46.95
N LEU A 7 39.64 -17.58 -45.76
CA LEU A 7 39.46 -16.48 -44.81
C LEU A 7 40.36 -16.69 -43.62
N SER A 8 41.52 -16.07 -43.72
CA SER A 8 42.41 -15.84 -42.57
C SER A 8 42.52 -14.33 -42.40
N ASN A 9 41.92 -13.77 -41.39
CA ASN A 9 42.51 -12.58 -40.72
C ASN A 9 41.97 -12.48 -39.30
N ARG A 10 42.94 -12.65 -38.40
CA ARG A 10 42.85 -12.44 -36.95
C ARG A 10 42.54 -10.98 -36.62
N VAL A 11 41.51 -10.76 -35.80
CA VAL A 11 41.47 -9.59 -34.90
C VAL A 11 41.33 -10.11 -33.47
N ALA A 12 42.45 -10.25 -32.80
CA ALA A 12 42.54 -10.49 -31.36
C ALA A 12 42.11 -9.19 -30.64
N ARG A 13 40.87 -9.11 -30.19
CA ARG A 13 40.47 -8.11 -29.21
C ARG A 13 40.97 -8.55 -27.85
N LYS A 14 41.90 -7.76 -27.27
CA LYS A 14 42.31 -7.84 -25.88
C LYS A 14 41.08 -7.70 -24.97
N PHE A 15 40.70 -8.76 -24.31
CA PHE A 15 39.82 -8.69 -23.15
C PHE A 15 40.60 -8.04 -22.03
N GLN A 16 40.28 -6.81 -21.69
CA GLN A 16 40.72 -6.20 -20.46
C GLN A 16 40.02 -6.91 -19.31
N ASN A 17 40.77 -7.38 -18.33
CA ASN A 17 40.28 -7.97 -17.11
C ASN A 17 39.32 -6.97 -16.42
N PRO A 18 38.15 -7.42 -15.93
CA PRO A 18 37.27 -6.56 -15.14
C PRO A 18 37.99 -6.15 -13.86
N VAL A 19 37.99 -4.85 -13.61
CA VAL A 19 38.43 -4.29 -12.33
C VAL A 19 37.57 -4.87 -11.22
N PRO A 20 38.10 -5.40 -10.12
CA PRO A 20 37.30 -5.91 -9.03
C PRO A 20 36.48 -4.76 -8.41
N VAL A 21 35.17 -4.83 -8.53
CA VAL A 21 34.25 -3.96 -7.81
C VAL A 21 34.35 -4.36 -6.33
N SER A 22 34.87 -3.46 -5.51
CA SER A 22 34.86 -3.64 -4.06
C SER A 22 33.43 -3.64 -3.56
N VAL A 23 32.94 -4.78 -3.11
CA VAL A 23 31.68 -4.89 -2.37
C VAL A 23 31.87 -4.13 -1.06
N PRO A 24 31.06 -3.12 -0.75
CA PRO A 24 31.14 -2.47 0.56
C PRO A 24 30.87 -3.52 1.64
N LYS A 25 31.69 -3.52 2.68
CA LYS A 25 31.45 -4.32 3.88
C LYS A 25 30.06 -3.97 4.42
N PRO A 26 29.31 -4.97 4.94
CA PRO A 26 28.09 -4.65 5.66
C PRO A 26 28.46 -3.72 6.83
N GLU A 27 27.76 -2.57 6.88
CA GLU A 27 27.87 -1.66 8.02
C GLU A 27 27.54 -2.45 9.28
N GLU A 28 28.40 -2.36 10.28
CA GLU A 28 28.13 -2.85 11.63
C GLU A 28 26.83 -2.18 12.09
N LYS A 29 25.83 -3.00 12.36
CA LYS A 29 24.57 -2.51 12.97
C LYS A 29 24.94 -1.93 14.32
N ASP A 30 24.68 -0.64 14.49
CA ASP A 30 24.74 -0.01 15.81
C ASP A 30 23.94 -0.85 16.80
N PRO A 31 24.40 -1.00 18.05
CA PRO A 31 23.68 -1.75 19.07
C PRO A 31 22.30 -1.14 19.23
N VAL A 32 21.27 -1.97 19.01
CA VAL A 32 19.86 -1.63 19.26
C VAL A 32 19.81 -1.19 20.75
N PRO A 33 19.36 0.04 21.07
CA PRO A 33 19.20 0.44 22.44
C PRO A 33 18.23 -0.53 23.14
N GLU A 34 18.65 -1.04 24.30
CA GLU A 34 17.84 -1.93 25.14
C GLU A 34 16.46 -1.29 25.37
N SER A 35 15.43 -2.05 25.13
CA SER A 35 14.02 -1.66 25.24
C SER A 35 13.74 -1.03 26.61
N GLN A 36 13.49 0.25 26.64
CA GLN A 36 12.75 0.87 27.72
C GLN A 36 11.39 0.17 27.79
N GLY A 37 10.91 -0.13 28.99
CA GLY A 37 9.74 -0.96 29.28
C GLY A 37 8.51 -0.70 28.38
N PRO A 38 7.42 -1.47 28.53
CA PRO A 38 6.33 -1.46 27.56
C PRO A 38 5.90 -0.02 27.28
N ALA A 39 6.17 0.43 26.04
CA ALA A 39 5.78 1.77 25.60
C ALA A 39 4.26 1.88 25.75
N GLU A 40 3.78 2.87 26.50
CA GLU A 40 2.36 3.11 26.66
C GLU A 40 1.72 3.21 25.28
N ALA A 41 0.62 2.46 25.10
CA ALA A 41 -0.12 2.44 23.85
C ALA A 41 -0.62 3.86 23.56
N ARG A 42 -0.08 4.51 22.53
CA ARG A 42 -0.55 5.84 22.10
C ARG A 42 -1.88 5.68 21.38
N PRO A 43 -2.96 6.31 21.87
CA PRO A 43 -4.24 6.26 21.20
C PRO A 43 -4.15 6.97 19.84
N LEU A 44 -4.97 6.51 18.89
CA LEU A 44 -5.12 7.14 17.58
C LEU A 44 -6.46 7.87 17.52
N ILE A 45 -6.44 9.11 17.08
CA ILE A 45 -7.64 9.83 16.63
C ILE A 45 -7.82 9.44 15.15
N ILE A 46 -9.01 8.91 14.80
CA ILE A 46 -9.25 8.29 13.50
C ILE A 46 -10.49 8.89 12.87
N THR A 47 -10.42 9.19 11.57
CA THR A 47 -11.56 9.50 10.73
C THR A 47 -11.46 8.76 9.40
N SER A 48 -12.60 8.48 8.77
CA SER A 48 -12.66 7.82 7.47
C SER A 48 -13.74 8.40 6.59
N ARG A 49 -13.52 8.33 5.27
CA ARG A 49 -14.52 8.67 4.25
C ARG A 49 -14.49 7.61 3.17
N THR A 50 -15.65 7.33 2.62
CA THR A 50 -15.81 6.50 1.42
C THR A 50 -16.95 7.02 0.59
N ASP A 51 -16.77 7.09 -0.71
CA ASP A 51 -17.75 7.59 -1.66
C ASP A 51 -17.69 6.80 -2.97
N THR A 52 -18.83 6.64 -3.63
CA THR A 52 -18.93 5.93 -4.92
C THR A 52 -18.22 6.68 -6.04
N GLY A 53 -17.99 7.98 -5.88
CA GLY A 53 -17.56 8.86 -6.93
C GLY A 53 -18.70 9.24 -7.88
N LEU A 54 -18.34 9.95 -8.96
CA LEU A 54 -19.35 10.53 -9.87
C LEU A 54 -19.62 9.65 -11.11
N VAL A 55 -18.82 8.61 -11.34
CA VAL A 55 -18.88 7.81 -12.57
C VAL A 55 -19.27 6.36 -12.31
N ARG A 56 -18.84 5.78 -11.20
CA ARG A 56 -19.14 4.40 -10.84
C ARG A 56 -20.60 4.24 -10.42
N ARG A 57 -21.16 3.04 -10.55
CA ARG A 57 -22.55 2.76 -10.16
C ARG A 57 -22.67 2.29 -8.72
N ASN A 58 -21.65 1.60 -8.21
CA ASN A 58 -21.55 1.06 -6.87
C ASN A 58 -20.16 1.30 -6.30
N ASN A 59 -20.05 1.29 -5.00
CA ASN A 59 -18.78 1.39 -4.31
C ASN A 59 -18.23 -0.01 -4.06
N GLN A 60 -17.08 -0.32 -4.64
CA GLN A 60 -16.37 -1.58 -4.48
C GLN A 60 -15.20 -1.48 -3.50
N ASP A 61 -14.95 -0.30 -2.93
CA ASP A 61 -14.02 -0.12 -1.82
C ASP A 61 -14.65 -0.60 -0.52
N ALA A 62 -13.82 -1.09 0.39
CA ALA A 62 -14.19 -1.39 1.76
C ALA A 62 -13.21 -0.73 2.74
N VAL A 63 -13.76 0.07 3.66
CA VAL A 63 -13.03 0.63 4.79
C VAL A 63 -12.95 -0.42 5.90
N ILE A 64 -11.73 -0.71 6.38
CA ILE A 64 -11.45 -1.67 7.46
C ILE A 64 -11.15 -0.87 8.72
N GLN A 65 -12.01 -0.98 9.72
CA GLN A 65 -11.84 -0.32 11.01
C GLN A 65 -12.41 -1.21 12.12
N GLY A 66 -11.55 -1.70 12.99
CA GLY A 66 -11.94 -2.56 14.12
C GLY A 66 -10.75 -3.35 14.66
N SER A 67 -10.84 -3.82 15.90
CA SER A 67 -9.75 -4.58 16.57
C SER A 67 -8.37 -3.90 16.51
N GLY A 68 -8.36 -2.56 16.51
CA GLY A 68 -7.14 -1.76 16.32
C GLY A 68 -6.62 -1.69 14.89
N LEU A 69 -7.23 -2.41 13.95
CA LEU A 69 -6.84 -2.43 12.54
C LEU A 69 -7.50 -1.28 11.79
N LEU A 70 -6.73 -0.61 10.92
CA LEU A 70 -7.18 0.45 10.02
C LEU A 70 -6.74 0.10 8.61
N GLY A 71 -7.62 0.21 7.60
CA GLY A 71 -7.19 -0.12 6.25
C GLY A 71 -8.25 0.09 5.18
N ILE A 72 -7.83 -0.12 3.95
CA ILE A 72 -8.66 -0.05 2.75
C ILE A 72 -8.42 -1.28 1.90
N ALA A 73 -9.49 -1.80 1.34
CA ALA A 73 -9.53 -2.80 0.31
C ALA A 73 -10.30 -2.23 -0.89
N ASP A 74 -9.63 -2.09 -2.03
CA ASP A 74 -10.21 -1.63 -3.30
C ASP A 74 -10.51 -2.86 -4.15
N GLY A 75 -11.79 -3.11 -4.37
CA GLY A 75 -12.28 -4.31 -5.01
C GLY A 75 -12.28 -4.23 -6.53
N MET A 76 -11.73 -5.24 -7.17
CA MET A 76 -11.72 -5.38 -8.62
C MET A 76 -12.45 -6.65 -9.08
N GLY A 77 -13.07 -6.58 -10.24
CA GLY A 77 -13.78 -7.71 -10.86
C GLY A 77 -15.07 -7.27 -11.50
N GLY A 78 -15.54 -8.02 -12.50
CA GLY A 78 -16.77 -7.72 -13.19
C GLY A 78 -18.01 -7.83 -12.29
N HIS A 79 -19.06 -7.06 -12.58
CA HIS A 79 -20.33 -7.03 -11.84
C HIS A 79 -20.13 -6.80 -10.32
N ASN A 80 -20.41 -7.81 -9.48
CA ASN A 80 -20.33 -7.72 -8.03
C ASN A 80 -19.03 -8.35 -7.47
N GLY A 81 -18.13 -8.79 -8.31
CA GLY A 81 -16.89 -9.48 -7.87
C GLY A 81 -16.01 -8.60 -6.99
N GLY A 82 -15.80 -7.33 -7.37
CA GLY A 82 -14.99 -6.40 -6.61
C GLY A 82 -15.56 -6.11 -5.22
N GLU A 83 -16.87 -5.82 -5.12
CA GLU A 83 -17.54 -5.59 -3.84
C GLU A 83 -17.47 -6.83 -2.93
N THR A 84 -17.66 -8.03 -3.51
CA THR A 84 -17.53 -9.29 -2.77
C THR A 84 -16.10 -9.50 -2.26
N ALA A 85 -15.09 -9.16 -3.07
CA ALA A 85 -13.68 -9.35 -2.71
C ALA A 85 -13.26 -8.38 -1.60
N SER A 86 -13.56 -7.07 -1.73
CA SER A 86 -13.19 -6.07 -0.73
C SER A 86 -13.93 -6.26 0.60
N ALA A 87 -15.25 -6.57 0.55
CA ALA A 87 -16.01 -6.90 1.75
C ALA A 87 -15.47 -8.16 2.44
N GLY A 88 -15.18 -9.21 1.66
CA GLY A 88 -14.58 -10.44 2.19
C GLY A 88 -13.19 -10.23 2.79
N ALA A 89 -12.39 -9.35 2.20
CA ALA A 89 -11.08 -8.97 2.76
C ALA A 89 -11.24 -8.24 4.09
N ARG A 90 -12.17 -7.25 4.17
CA ARG A 90 -12.47 -6.56 5.42
C ARG A 90 -12.90 -7.53 6.53
N GLU A 91 -13.89 -8.36 6.26
CA GLU A 91 -14.44 -9.30 7.24
C GLU A 91 -13.37 -10.33 7.67
N GLY A 92 -12.64 -10.89 6.70
CA GLY A 92 -11.60 -11.86 6.96
C GLY A 92 -10.45 -11.30 7.79
N MET A 93 -9.98 -10.08 7.51
CA MET A 93 -8.92 -9.43 8.29
C MET A 93 -9.36 -9.16 9.73
N LEU A 94 -10.56 -8.60 9.93
CA LEU A 94 -11.10 -8.34 11.26
C LEU A 94 -11.26 -9.63 12.06
N GLN A 95 -11.76 -10.70 11.44
CA GLN A 95 -11.93 -12.01 12.08
C GLN A 95 -10.58 -12.67 12.39
N ALA A 96 -9.64 -12.67 11.45
CA ALA A 96 -8.35 -13.33 11.62
C ALA A 96 -7.48 -12.69 12.71
N LEU A 97 -7.66 -11.39 12.97
CA LEU A 97 -6.87 -10.62 13.94
C LEU A 97 -7.63 -10.32 15.24
N GLU A 98 -8.89 -10.75 15.37
CA GLU A 98 -9.66 -10.56 16.59
C GLU A 98 -8.99 -11.21 17.82
N GLY A 99 -8.68 -10.41 18.82
CA GLY A 99 -8.04 -10.86 20.07
C GLY A 99 -6.59 -11.33 19.92
N ARG A 100 -5.96 -11.14 18.76
CA ARG A 100 -4.53 -11.45 18.58
C ARG A 100 -3.66 -10.26 18.99
N GLU A 101 -2.50 -10.58 19.56
CA GLU A 101 -1.46 -9.59 19.78
C GLU A 101 -0.83 -9.19 18.44
N PRO A 102 -0.62 -7.86 18.19
CA PRO A 102 -0.03 -7.38 16.94
C PRO A 102 1.40 -7.89 16.73
N SER A 103 1.62 -8.60 15.62
CA SER A 103 2.95 -9.03 15.15
C SER A 103 2.98 -9.10 13.62
N GLU A 104 4.18 -9.06 13.06
CA GLU A 104 4.39 -9.17 11.61
C GLU A 104 3.89 -10.53 11.10
N GLU A 105 4.17 -11.60 11.84
CA GLU A 105 3.75 -12.96 11.51
C GLU A 105 2.21 -13.11 11.55
N ALA A 106 1.56 -12.52 12.56
CA ALA A 106 0.10 -12.55 12.66
C ALA A 106 -0.56 -11.83 11.49
N LEU A 107 0.02 -10.72 11.06
CA LEU A 107 -0.47 -9.92 9.94
C LEU A 107 -0.29 -10.67 8.61
N GLU A 108 0.89 -11.26 8.38
CA GLU A 108 1.17 -12.07 7.19
C GLU A 108 0.25 -13.29 7.10
N GLU A 109 0.07 -14.01 8.20
CA GLU A 109 -0.85 -15.14 8.28
C GLU A 109 -2.30 -14.73 7.98
N ALA A 110 -2.78 -13.62 8.53
CA ALA A 110 -4.13 -13.11 8.29
C ALA A 110 -4.35 -12.78 6.80
N ILE A 111 -3.40 -12.09 6.17
CA ILE A 111 -3.46 -11.76 4.74
C ILE A 111 -3.47 -13.06 3.90
N SER A 112 -2.65 -14.04 4.25
CA SER A 112 -2.63 -15.33 3.57
C SER A 112 -3.95 -16.09 3.70
N GLN A 113 -4.56 -16.11 4.90
CA GLN A 113 -5.86 -16.74 5.14
C GLN A 113 -6.97 -16.06 4.33
N VAL A 114 -6.99 -14.72 4.32
CA VAL A 114 -7.96 -13.95 3.53
C VAL A 114 -7.81 -14.23 2.04
N ASN A 115 -6.56 -14.25 1.54
CA ASN A 115 -6.29 -14.60 0.16
C ASN A 115 -6.85 -15.98 -0.21
N GLN A 116 -6.58 -16.98 0.63
CA GLN A 116 -7.05 -18.34 0.40
C GLN A 116 -8.58 -18.44 0.41
N ALA A 117 -9.23 -17.70 1.33
CA ALA A 117 -10.70 -17.68 1.41
C ALA A 117 -11.32 -17.07 0.14
N LEU A 118 -10.80 -15.94 -0.34
CA LEU A 118 -11.27 -15.30 -1.57
C LEU A 118 -10.98 -16.16 -2.80
N TRP A 119 -9.79 -16.74 -2.89
CA TRP A 119 -9.44 -17.68 -3.96
C TRP A 119 -10.39 -18.89 -4.02
N ASN A 120 -10.68 -19.52 -2.88
CA ASN A 120 -11.59 -20.66 -2.83
C ASN A 120 -13.02 -20.28 -3.22
N ARG A 121 -13.49 -19.10 -2.77
CA ARG A 121 -14.84 -18.62 -3.07
C ARG A 121 -15.09 -18.46 -4.57
N GLN A 122 -14.14 -17.97 -5.35
CA GLN A 122 -14.32 -17.89 -6.80
C GLN A 122 -14.21 -19.24 -7.51
N LEU A 123 -13.59 -20.26 -6.90
CA LEU A 123 -13.63 -21.63 -7.42
C LEU A 123 -14.98 -22.31 -7.20
N GLU A 124 -15.67 -21.95 -6.10
CA GLU A 124 -17.01 -22.46 -5.78
C GLU A 124 -18.12 -21.73 -6.56
N ASP A 125 -17.93 -20.45 -6.83
CA ASP A 125 -18.88 -19.61 -7.59
C ASP A 125 -18.21 -18.97 -8.80
N THR A 126 -18.43 -19.56 -9.96
CA THR A 126 -17.86 -19.08 -11.23
C THR A 126 -18.32 -17.69 -11.65
N SER A 127 -19.42 -17.17 -11.09
CA SER A 127 -19.85 -15.77 -11.31
C SER A 127 -18.88 -14.76 -10.68
N LEU A 128 -18.05 -15.18 -9.73
CA LEU A 128 -17.02 -14.40 -9.05
C LEU A 128 -15.63 -14.60 -9.68
N SER A 129 -15.53 -15.33 -10.79
CA SER A 129 -14.26 -15.60 -11.46
C SER A 129 -13.53 -14.30 -11.81
N GLY A 130 -12.25 -14.21 -11.41
CA GLY A 130 -11.42 -13.01 -11.59
C GLY A 130 -11.67 -11.89 -10.59
N MET A 131 -12.43 -12.15 -9.52
CA MET A 131 -12.53 -11.19 -8.41
C MET A 131 -11.20 -11.10 -7.67
N GLY A 132 -10.90 -9.92 -7.16
CA GLY A 132 -9.75 -9.65 -6.31
C GLY A 132 -9.89 -8.31 -5.63
N THR A 133 -8.97 -7.98 -4.78
CA THR A 133 -8.96 -6.68 -4.10
C THR A 133 -7.53 -6.28 -3.74
N THR A 134 -7.27 -4.98 -3.68
CA THR A 134 -6.11 -4.49 -2.94
C THR A 134 -6.32 -4.73 -1.45
N LEU A 135 -5.28 -4.62 -0.68
CA LEU A 135 -5.36 -4.60 0.78
C LEU A 135 -4.20 -3.77 1.33
N THR A 136 -4.51 -2.68 1.99
CA THR A 136 -3.52 -1.87 2.70
C THR A 136 -4.04 -1.60 4.10
N VAL A 137 -3.34 -2.11 5.11
CA VAL A 137 -3.75 -2.04 6.51
C VAL A 137 -2.63 -1.54 7.40
N LEU A 138 -3.00 -0.80 8.44
CA LEU A 138 -2.18 -0.35 9.54
C LEU A 138 -2.64 -1.05 10.82
N TRP A 139 -1.71 -1.59 11.60
CA TRP A 139 -1.99 -2.26 12.86
C TRP A 139 -1.03 -1.81 13.94
N PRO A 140 -1.46 -0.94 14.86
CA PRO A 140 -0.61 -0.45 15.96
C PRO A 140 -0.14 -1.60 16.87
N ALA A 141 1.17 -1.67 17.11
CA ALA A 141 1.85 -2.67 17.93
C ALA A 141 2.77 -1.96 18.93
N GLY A 142 2.22 -1.46 20.03
CA GLY A 142 2.98 -0.66 21.00
C GLY A 142 3.56 0.61 20.36
N ASP A 143 4.89 0.71 20.34
CA ASP A 143 5.65 1.80 19.72
C ASP A 143 5.86 1.66 18.22
N ARG A 144 5.28 0.63 17.60
CA ARG A 144 5.42 0.38 16.16
C ARG A 144 4.07 0.43 15.45
N MET A 145 4.09 0.80 14.18
CA MET A 145 2.99 0.61 13.24
C MET A 145 3.36 -0.52 12.30
N LEU A 146 2.61 -1.61 12.36
CA LEU A 146 2.71 -2.69 11.38
C LEU A 146 1.86 -2.33 10.17
N ILE A 147 2.37 -2.61 8.98
CA ILE A 147 1.70 -2.32 7.72
C ILE A 147 1.69 -3.59 6.89
N GLY A 148 0.50 -4.04 6.50
CA GLY A 148 0.32 -5.10 5.51
C GLY A 148 -0.15 -4.50 4.19
N HIS A 149 0.49 -4.87 3.08
CA HIS A 149 0.20 -4.24 1.80
C HIS A 149 0.21 -5.22 0.62
N VAL A 150 -0.85 -5.14 -0.18
CA VAL A 150 -1.00 -5.79 -1.49
C VAL A 150 -1.79 -4.88 -2.41
N GLY A 151 -1.28 -4.58 -3.59
CA GLY A 151 -1.97 -3.78 -4.60
C GLY A 151 -1.37 -2.39 -4.80
N ASP A 152 -2.21 -1.42 -5.14
CA ASP A 152 -1.82 -0.04 -5.41
C ASP A 152 -2.60 1.01 -4.57
N SER A 153 -3.46 0.57 -3.64
CA SER A 153 -3.90 1.42 -2.52
C SER A 153 -2.68 1.80 -1.69
N ARG A 154 -2.63 2.99 -1.14
CA ARG A 154 -1.41 3.53 -0.53
C ARG A 154 -1.56 3.85 0.94
N ALA A 155 -0.47 3.69 1.68
CA ALA A 155 -0.29 4.27 3.00
C ALA A 155 0.79 5.36 2.96
N TYR A 156 0.51 6.46 3.67
CA TYR A 156 1.40 7.60 3.82
C TYR A 156 1.61 7.90 5.30
N LEU A 157 2.79 8.43 5.61
CA LEU A 157 3.15 8.99 6.91
C LEU A 157 3.53 10.45 6.73
N LEU A 158 2.85 11.34 7.45
CA LEU A 158 3.27 12.72 7.67
C LEU A 158 3.97 12.78 9.02
N ARG A 159 5.24 13.14 9.01
CA ARG A 159 6.08 13.34 10.20
C ARG A 159 6.88 14.64 10.04
N GLU A 160 6.86 15.48 11.05
CA GLU A 160 7.58 16.76 11.05
C GLU A 160 7.26 17.63 9.82
N GLY A 161 6.02 17.61 9.35
CA GLY A 161 5.57 18.36 8.18
C GLY A 161 5.97 17.75 6.82
N HIS A 162 6.57 16.56 6.78
CA HIS A 162 7.01 15.91 5.55
C HIS A 162 6.17 14.66 5.27
N LEU A 163 5.48 14.65 4.15
CA LEU A 163 4.70 13.51 3.69
C LEU A 163 5.61 12.49 2.98
N ARG A 164 5.50 11.22 3.38
CA ARG A 164 6.18 10.10 2.75
C ARG A 164 5.19 8.99 2.44
N GLN A 165 5.15 8.49 1.21
CA GLN A 165 4.51 7.22 0.89
C GLN A 165 5.34 6.10 1.53
N VAL A 166 4.69 5.23 2.31
CA VAL A 166 5.35 4.13 3.02
C VAL A 166 5.16 2.78 2.35
N THR A 167 4.10 2.61 1.60
CA THR A 167 3.87 1.43 0.74
C THR A 167 4.48 1.62 -0.65
N GLN A 168 4.68 0.52 -1.36
CA GLN A 168 5.16 0.53 -2.72
C GLN A 168 4.14 -0.16 -3.62
N ASP A 169 3.59 0.58 -4.61
CA ASP A 169 2.54 0.04 -5.47
C ASP A 169 2.96 -1.24 -6.20
N HIS A 170 2.12 -2.24 -6.16
CA HIS A 170 2.22 -3.45 -6.97
C HIS A 170 1.52 -3.21 -8.31
N SER A 171 2.09 -2.35 -9.13
CA SER A 171 1.58 -2.03 -10.46
C SER A 171 2.68 -2.10 -11.51
N MET A 172 2.28 -2.30 -12.77
CA MET A 172 3.23 -2.39 -13.89
C MET A 172 4.04 -1.10 -14.03
N VAL A 173 3.40 0.06 -13.87
CA VAL A 173 4.10 1.35 -14.00
C VAL A 173 5.07 1.60 -12.85
N ALA A 174 4.72 1.19 -11.62
CA ALA A 174 5.64 1.27 -10.48
C ALA A 174 6.88 0.40 -10.70
N ASP A 175 6.71 -0.80 -11.27
CA ASP A 175 7.82 -1.66 -11.67
C ASP A 175 8.73 -1.01 -12.73
N MET A 176 8.13 -0.33 -13.71
CA MET A 176 8.89 0.41 -14.74
C MET A 176 9.67 1.59 -14.14
N VAL A 177 9.07 2.34 -13.20
CA VAL A 177 9.76 3.43 -12.50
C VAL A 177 10.95 2.90 -11.70
N ARG A 178 10.77 1.82 -10.93
CA ARG A 178 11.86 1.19 -10.17
C ARG A 178 13.02 0.72 -11.03
N ARG A 179 12.73 0.27 -12.24
CA ARG A 179 13.74 -0.15 -13.23
C ARG A 179 14.35 1.03 -14.01
N GLY A 180 13.93 2.27 -13.72
CA GLY A 180 14.39 3.47 -14.43
C GLY A 180 13.90 3.58 -15.88
N LEU A 181 12.83 2.85 -16.23
CA LEU A 181 12.24 2.88 -17.57
C LEU A 181 11.24 4.03 -17.75
N LEU A 182 10.65 4.51 -16.64
CA LEU A 182 9.75 5.66 -16.60
C LEU A 182 10.14 6.57 -15.44
N THR A 183 9.81 7.86 -15.56
CA THR A 183 9.72 8.76 -14.41
C THR A 183 8.35 8.62 -13.74
N GLU A 184 8.19 9.07 -12.49
CA GLU A 184 6.89 9.11 -11.80
C GLU A 184 5.86 9.93 -12.59
N GLU A 185 6.27 11.04 -13.18
CA GLU A 185 5.42 11.87 -14.02
C GLU A 185 4.92 11.10 -15.27
N GLN A 186 5.80 10.35 -15.94
CA GLN A 186 5.43 9.51 -17.07
C GLN A 186 4.51 8.36 -16.66
N ALA A 187 4.73 7.77 -15.48
CA ALA A 187 3.92 6.69 -14.94
C ALA A 187 2.47 7.15 -14.67
N SER A 188 2.28 8.36 -14.13
CA SER A 188 0.95 8.91 -13.78
C SER A 188 0.00 9.07 -14.98
N THR A 189 0.54 9.26 -16.19
CA THR A 189 -0.23 9.41 -17.44
C THR A 189 -0.16 8.19 -18.35
N HIS A 190 0.54 7.12 -17.93
CA HIS A 190 0.77 5.94 -18.76
C HIS A 190 -0.53 5.16 -18.99
N PRO A 191 -0.78 4.61 -20.20
CA PRO A 191 -1.98 3.81 -20.48
C PRO A 191 -2.17 2.60 -19.56
N MET A 192 -1.09 2.03 -19.04
CA MET A 192 -1.10 0.87 -18.13
C MET A 192 -1.01 1.25 -16.65
N ARG A 193 -1.27 2.51 -16.27
CA ARG A 193 -1.13 2.96 -14.88
C ARG A 193 -2.02 2.21 -13.88
N ASN A 194 -3.20 1.75 -14.33
CA ASN A 194 -4.14 0.98 -13.50
C ASN A 194 -3.93 -0.55 -13.62
N TYR A 195 -2.78 -1.00 -14.15
CA TYR A 195 -2.51 -2.43 -14.27
C TYR A 195 -1.80 -2.93 -13.01
N ILE A 196 -2.58 -3.52 -12.11
CA ILE A 196 -2.10 -4.08 -10.85
C ILE A 196 -1.44 -5.43 -11.12
N THR A 197 -0.31 -5.68 -10.48
CA THR A 197 0.50 -6.91 -10.64
C THR A 197 0.32 -7.89 -9.49
N ARG A 198 -0.25 -7.47 -8.35
CA ARG A 198 -0.62 -8.31 -7.21
C ARG A 198 -1.94 -7.85 -6.61
N ALA A 199 -2.84 -8.78 -6.35
CA ALA A 199 -4.12 -8.54 -5.68
C ALA A 199 -4.52 -9.75 -4.85
N VAL A 200 -5.16 -9.51 -3.72
CA VAL A 200 -5.68 -10.56 -2.83
C VAL A 200 -6.83 -11.29 -3.51
N GLY A 201 -6.80 -12.62 -3.50
CA GLY A 201 -7.81 -13.47 -4.08
C GLY A 201 -7.61 -13.84 -5.56
N THR A 202 -6.62 -13.26 -6.26
CA THR A 202 -6.40 -13.54 -7.70
C THR A 202 -5.54 -14.77 -7.98
N GLU A 203 -4.79 -15.21 -6.99
CA GLU A 203 -3.86 -16.34 -7.07
C GLU A 203 -4.02 -17.24 -5.84
N PRO A 204 -3.68 -18.55 -5.91
CA PRO A 204 -3.82 -19.45 -4.75
C PRO A 204 -2.93 -19.06 -3.57
N THR A 205 -1.83 -18.36 -3.82
CA THR A 205 -0.91 -17.83 -2.80
C THR A 205 -0.59 -16.37 -3.10
N ILE A 206 -0.36 -15.59 -2.08
CA ILE A 206 -0.02 -14.17 -2.19
C ILE A 206 1.26 -13.86 -1.41
N GLN A 207 2.07 -12.96 -1.93
CA GLN A 207 3.17 -12.35 -1.20
C GLN A 207 2.77 -10.92 -0.84
N ALA A 208 2.47 -10.69 0.43
CA ALA A 208 2.23 -9.36 0.97
C ALA A 208 3.56 -8.68 1.33
N ASP A 209 3.61 -7.37 1.22
CA ASP A 209 4.69 -6.59 1.82
C ASP A 209 4.30 -6.31 3.28
N ILE A 210 5.13 -6.75 4.22
CA ILE A 210 4.97 -6.49 5.65
C ILE A 210 6.04 -5.49 6.06
N LEU A 211 5.62 -4.35 6.61
CA LEU A 211 6.50 -3.28 7.05
C LEU A 211 6.25 -2.98 8.53
N SER A 212 7.27 -2.51 9.22
CA SER A 212 7.20 -2.12 10.62
C SER A 212 7.94 -0.80 10.80
N LEU A 213 7.22 0.23 11.23
CA LEU A 213 7.73 1.59 11.43
C LEU A 213 7.55 2.00 12.89
N GLU A 214 8.53 2.73 13.43
CA GLU A 214 8.40 3.37 14.73
C GLU A 214 7.29 4.44 14.68
N ARG A 215 6.45 4.49 15.71
CA ARG A 215 5.41 5.50 15.92
C ARG A 215 5.99 6.62 16.78
N GLN A 216 5.74 7.86 16.40
CA GLN A 216 6.18 9.05 17.13
C GLN A 216 4.99 9.96 17.43
N ALA A 217 5.07 10.72 18.51
CA ALA A 217 4.04 11.70 18.84
C ALA A 217 3.89 12.70 17.68
N GLY A 218 2.64 12.97 17.30
CA GLY A 218 2.33 13.86 16.18
C GLY A 218 2.40 13.23 14.79
N ASP A 219 2.74 11.95 14.67
CA ASP A 219 2.62 11.24 13.39
C ASP A 219 1.18 11.26 12.90
N GLN A 220 1.01 11.46 11.61
CA GLN A 220 -0.27 11.29 10.96
C GLN A 220 -0.15 10.27 9.82
N TRP A 221 -1.13 9.40 9.75
CA TRP A 221 -1.21 8.32 8.78
C TRP A 221 -2.39 8.54 7.85
N LEU A 222 -2.19 8.28 6.56
CA LEU A 222 -3.26 8.22 5.57
C LEU A 222 -3.20 6.87 4.88
N VAL A 223 -4.33 6.17 4.83
CA VAL A 223 -4.52 5.03 3.91
C VAL A 223 -5.59 5.41 2.91
N CYS A 224 -5.37 5.19 1.63
CA CYS A 224 -6.34 5.56 0.61
C CYS A 224 -6.31 4.64 -0.62
N SER A 225 -7.47 4.53 -1.30
CA SER A 225 -7.58 3.89 -2.61
C SER A 225 -7.04 4.79 -3.74
N ASP A 226 -6.90 4.23 -4.94
CA ASP A 226 -6.42 4.94 -6.11
C ASP A 226 -7.35 6.08 -6.57
N GLY A 227 -8.65 5.98 -6.26
CA GLY A 227 -9.60 7.06 -6.50
C GLY A 227 -9.29 8.36 -5.78
N LEU A 228 -8.54 8.30 -4.65
CA LEU A 228 -8.03 9.50 -3.99
C LEU A 228 -6.67 9.92 -4.56
N HIS A 229 -5.65 9.08 -4.42
CA HIS A 229 -4.27 9.47 -4.79
C HIS A 229 -4.04 9.61 -6.30
N GLY A 230 -4.93 9.08 -7.13
CA GLY A 230 -4.94 9.30 -8.56
C GLY A 230 -5.46 10.69 -8.97
N LEU A 231 -6.12 11.40 -8.06
CA LEU A 231 -6.69 12.73 -8.30
C LEU A 231 -6.03 13.84 -7.46
N LEU A 232 -5.51 13.53 -6.27
CA LEU A 232 -4.80 14.47 -5.42
C LEU A 232 -3.28 14.30 -5.59
N SER A 233 -2.58 15.42 -5.78
CA SER A 233 -1.13 15.42 -5.82
C SER A 233 -0.54 15.22 -4.42
N ARG A 234 0.75 14.89 -4.35
CA ARG A 234 1.45 14.79 -3.07
C ARG A 234 1.38 16.07 -2.26
N GLU A 235 1.49 17.22 -2.93
CA GLU A 235 1.39 18.56 -2.33
C GLU A 235 0.00 18.81 -1.76
N ASP A 236 -1.06 18.37 -2.46
CA ASP A 236 -2.43 18.45 -1.93
C ASP A 236 -2.57 17.65 -0.64
N LEU A 237 -2.11 16.38 -0.66
CA LEU A 237 -2.19 15.48 0.50
C LEU A 237 -1.38 16.04 1.68
N GLU A 238 -0.15 16.51 1.45
CA GLU A 238 0.71 17.08 2.49
C GLU A 238 0.04 18.30 3.12
N ARG A 239 -0.44 19.23 2.30
CA ARG A 239 -1.15 20.43 2.77
C ARG A 239 -2.36 20.09 3.63
N LEU A 240 -3.20 19.16 3.16
CA LEU A 240 -4.43 18.78 3.86
C LEU A 240 -4.16 17.98 5.14
N MET A 241 -3.12 17.16 5.18
CA MET A 241 -2.73 16.43 6.38
C MET A 241 -2.13 17.31 7.48
N VAL A 242 -1.61 18.50 7.15
CA VAL A 242 -1.12 19.48 8.14
C VAL A 242 -2.29 20.17 8.90
N GLU A 243 -3.50 20.10 8.35
CA GLU A 243 -4.68 20.67 9.01
C GLU A 243 -4.88 20.10 10.43
N THR A 244 -5.29 20.96 11.34
CA THR A 244 -5.44 20.57 12.76
C THR A 244 -6.63 19.67 13.04
N ASN A 245 -7.69 19.78 12.21
CA ASN A 245 -8.91 19.01 12.33
C ASN A 245 -8.91 17.87 11.29
N LEU A 246 -8.82 16.61 11.75
CA LEU A 246 -8.82 15.43 10.87
C LEU A 246 -10.13 15.29 10.08
N GLU A 247 -11.27 15.62 10.69
CA GLU A 247 -12.58 15.51 10.03
C GLU A 247 -12.64 16.46 8.84
N GLU A 248 -12.24 17.72 9.04
CA GLU A 248 -12.21 18.73 7.98
C GLU A 248 -11.23 18.36 6.87
N ALA A 249 -10.06 17.83 7.24
CA ALA A 249 -9.07 17.35 6.28
C ALA A 249 -9.63 16.20 5.42
N ALA A 250 -10.31 15.24 6.04
CA ALA A 250 -10.92 14.11 5.34
C ALA A 250 -12.06 14.57 4.39
N ASP A 251 -12.91 15.49 4.86
CA ASP A 251 -14.00 16.05 4.04
C ASP A 251 -13.43 16.84 2.84
N GLU A 252 -12.39 17.63 3.04
CA GLU A 252 -11.77 18.41 1.99
C GLU A 252 -11.04 17.53 0.97
N MET A 253 -10.36 16.46 1.42
CA MET A 253 -9.75 15.47 0.51
C MET A 253 -10.80 14.82 -0.39
N LEU A 254 -11.92 14.37 0.20
CA LEU A 254 -13.01 13.78 -0.56
C LEU A 254 -13.63 14.79 -1.53
N ARG A 255 -13.94 16.01 -1.05
CA ARG A 255 -14.50 17.08 -1.86
C ARG A 255 -13.59 17.40 -3.06
N LEU A 256 -12.29 17.57 -2.83
CA LEU A 256 -11.33 17.89 -3.87
C LEU A 256 -11.20 16.76 -4.91
N ALA A 257 -11.26 15.50 -4.50
CA ALA A 257 -11.27 14.37 -5.42
C ALA A 257 -12.54 14.35 -6.29
N LEU A 258 -13.72 14.61 -5.68
CA LEU A 258 -14.97 14.75 -6.42
C LEU A 258 -14.93 15.92 -7.42
N ASP A 259 -14.45 17.10 -7.00
CA ASP A 259 -14.32 18.29 -7.85
C ASP A 259 -13.38 18.05 -9.05
N ARG A 260 -12.38 17.16 -8.88
CA ARG A 260 -11.45 16.73 -9.95
C ARG A 260 -12.00 15.61 -10.83
N GLY A 261 -13.27 15.27 -10.63
CA GLY A 261 -14.02 14.40 -11.52
C GLY A 261 -14.48 13.09 -10.91
N GLY A 262 -14.01 12.69 -9.72
CA GLY A 262 -14.51 11.51 -8.97
C GLY A 262 -14.72 10.27 -9.84
N ARG A 263 -13.71 9.89 -10.63
CA ARG A 263 -13.87 8.88 -11.70
C ARG A 263 -13.94 7.46 -11.17
N ASP A 264 -13.52 7.24 -9.94
CA ASP A 264 -13.54 5.95 -9.26
C ASP A 264 -14.17 6.06 -7.88
N ASN A 265 -14.30 4.93 -7.19
CA ASN A 265 -14.62 4.88 -5.78
C ASN A 265 -13.48 5.56 -5.00
N ILE A 266 -13.81 6.36 -4.01
CA ILE A 266 -12.86 7.15 -3.25
C ILE A 266 -12.96 6.76 -1.80
N SER A 267 -11.89 6.21 -1.24
CA SER A 267 -11.85 5.82 0.17
C SER A 267 -10.57 6.28 0.82
N LEU A 268 -10.69 6.78 2.06
CA LEU A 268 -9.55 7.20 2.86
C LEU A 268 -9.79 6.96 4.36
N ILE A 269 -8.70 6.73 5.08
CA ILE A 269 -8.62 6.76 6.54
C ILE A 269 -7.49 7.70 6.91
N LEU A 270 -7.78 8.67 7.76
CA LEU A 270 -6.78 9.48 8.44
C LEU A 270 -6.69 9.02 9.89
N ALA A 271 -5.47 8.86 10.39
CA ALA A 271 -5.21 8.58 11.80
C ALA A 271 -4.08 9.48 12.30
N ARG A 272 -4.20 10.02 13.50
CA ARG A 272 -3.18 10.85 14.13
C ARG A 272 -2.85 10.30 15.51
N GLU A 273 -1.56 10.22 15.81
CA GLU A 273 -1.08 9.92 17.17
C GLU A 273 -1.54 11.03 18.11
N ASP A 274 -2.27 10.63 19.15
CA ASP A 274 -2.64 11.58 20.17
C ASP A 274 -1.37 12.11 20.88
N GLN A 275 -1.28 13.42 21.03
CA GLN A 275 -0.17 14.06 21.72
C GLN A 275 -0.34 13.96 23.25
N ALA A 276 -0.87 12.84 23.76
CA ALA A 276 -1.13 12.65 25.17
C ALA A 276 0.12 12.92 26.02
N GLY A 277 0.16 14.12 26.57
CA GLY A 277 1.20 14.70 27.41
C GLY A 277 0.96 16.15 27.77
N GLU A 278 0.14 16.87 27.00
CA GLU A 278 -0.35 18.19 27.43
C GLU A 278 -1.61 17.99 28.26
N VAL A 279 -1.41 17.66 29.55
CA VAL A 279 -2.44 17.90 30.56
C VAL A 279 -2.69 19.40 30.55
N ALA A 280 -3.89 19.80 30.12
CA ALA A 280 -4.34 21.17 30.29
C ALA A 280 -4.21 21.54 31.76
N GLU A 281 -3.28 22.45 32.08
CA GLU A 281 -3.24 23.15 33.33
C GLU A 281 -4.41 24.15 33.47
#